data_7e4ef368e09f61d5df60d045f0a95e5e
#
_entry.id   7e4ef368e09f61d5df60d045f0a95e5e
#
_cell.length_a   1.000
_cell.length_b   1.000
_cell.length_c   1.000
_cell.angle_alpha   90.00
_cell.angle_beta   90.00
_cell.angle_gamma   90.00
#
_symmetry.space_group_name_H-M   'P 1'
#
loop_
_entity.id
_entity.type
_entity.pdbx_description
1 polymer ?
#
loop_
_entity_poly.entity_id
_entity_poly.type
_entity_poly.pdbx_seq_one_letter_code
_entity_poly.pdbx_strand_id
1 'polypeptide(L)'
;LVLFSGGIDSTTALGLAIKKYGKDQVIALSVSYGQKHDKEIKAAIAVAQYYGVEHLFLDLSKIFQYSNCSLLQQSTEDIPEESYAEQISKTNGDKPVSTYVPFRNGLFLSSAASIALSKDCEVIYYGAHADDSAGFAYPDCSPVFNQAMNEAIWEGSGHQLKIEAPF
;
A
#
# COMPACT_ATOMS: atom_id res chain seq x y z
N LEU A 1 1.02 5.55 12.00
CA LEU A 1 -0.01 4.92 11.17
C LEU A 1 0.62 3.80 10.33
N VAL A 2 -0.09 2.69 10.10
CA VAL A 2 0.36 1.57 9.25
C VAL A 2 -0.63 1.39 8.10
N LEU A 3 -0.19 1.45 6.84
CA LEU A 3 -0.98 1.00 5.70
C LEU A 3 -1.11 -0.53 5.76
N PHE A 4 -2.35 -0.99 5.94
CA PHE A 4 -2.62 -2.34 6.41
C PHE A 4 -3.66 -3.05 5.54
N SER A 5 -3.23 -4.07 4.80
CA SER A 5 -4.11 -4.89 3.94
C SER A 5 -4.57 -6.20 4.61
N GLY A 6 -3.90 -6.63 5.68
CA GLY A 6 -4.09 -7.96 6.27
C GLY A 6 -3.25 -9.05 5.63
N GLY A 7 -2.45 -8.74 4.61
CA GLY A 7 -1.44 -9.63 4.04
C GLY A 7 -0.20 -9.75 4.94
N ILE A 8 0.70 -10.68 4.62
CA ILE A 8 1.88 -11.02 5.45
C ILE A 8 2.75 -9.80 5.72
N ASP A 9 3.10 -9.03 4.70
CA ASP A 9 4.02 -7.90 4.80
C ASP A 9 3.44 -6.77 5.63
N SER A 10 2.18 -6.39 5.34
CA SER A 10 1.49 -5.36 6.12
C SER A 10 1.24 -5.78 7.57
N THR A 11 1.03 -7.07 7.83
CA THR A 11 0.92 -7.62 9.20
C THR A 11 2.26 -7.59 9.91
N THR A 12 3.35 -7.88 9.22
CA THR A 12 4.71 -7.76 9.77
C THR A 12 5.04 -6.30 10.09
N ALA A 13 4.73 -5.37 9.18
CA ALA A 13 4.89 -3.93 9.42
C ALA A 13 4.09 -3.45 10.64
N LEU A 14 2.83 -3.93 10.78
CA LEU A 14 2.00 -3.65 11.95
C LEU A 14 2.65 -4.18 13.25
N GLY A 15 3.14 -5.41 13.23
CA GLY A 15 3.84 -6.00 14.37
C GLY A 15 5.10 -5.23 14.77
N LEU A 16 5.89 -4.78 13.78
CA LEU A 16 7.07 -3.94 14.01
C LEU A 16 6.71 -2.59 14.63
N ALA A 17 5.66 -1.94 14.13
CA ALA A 17 5.17 -0.68 14.68
C ALA A 17 4.68 -0.84 16.13
N ILE A 18 3.89 -1.90 16.41
CA ILE A 18 3.42 -2.20 17.77
C ILE A 18 4.59 -2.48 18.72
N LYS A 19 5.59 -3.24 18.27
CA LYS A 19 6.80 -3.53 19.07
C LYS A 19 7.57 -2.26 19.41
N LYS A 20 7.63 -1.30 18.50
CA LYS A 20 8.40 -0.06 18.64
C LYS A 20 7.66 0.99 19.48
N TYR A 21 6.36 1.16 19.29
CA TYR A 21 5.59 2.27 19.86
C TYR A 21 4.53 1.85 20.88
N GLY A 22 4.21 0.57 20.97
CA GLY A 22 3.06 0.08 21.74
C GLY A 22 1.74 0.19 20.94
N LYS A 23 0.81 -0.72 21.23
CA LYS A 23 -0.45 -0.84 20.49
C LYS A 23 -1.32 0.42 20.53
N ASP A 24 -1.29 1.15 21.64
CA ASP A 24 -2.13 2.33 21.87
C ASP A 24 -1.64 3.57 21.08
N GLN A 25 -0.43 3.50 20.50
CA GLN A 25 0.17 4.52 19.65
C GLN A 25 0.17 4.12 18.17
N VAL A 26 -0.50 3.03 17.81
CA VAL A 26 -0.52 2.51 16.44
C VAL A 26 -1.94 2.51 15.89
N ILE A 27 -2.09 3.09 14.71
CA ILE A 27 -3.33 3.09 13.92
C ILE A 27 -3.09 2.26 12.66
N ALA A 28 -3.95 1.27 12.41
CA ALA A 28 -3.99 0.53 11.16
C ALA A 28 -4.96 1.21 10.18
N LEU A 29 -4.54 1.45 8.94
CA LEU A 29 -5.37 2.02 7.88
C LEU A 29 -5.49 1.03 6.73
N SER A 30 -6.69 0.49 6.52
CA SER A 30 -7.03 -0.32 5.36
C SER A 30 -7.68 0.51 4.26
N VAL A 31 -7.27 0.26 3.01
CA VAL A 31 -7.77 0.99 1.86
C VAL A 31 -8.50 0.03 0.92
N SER A 32 -9.76 0.34 0.61
CA SER A 32 -10.49 -0.26 -0.50
C SER A 32 -10.24 0.55 -1.76
N TYR A 33 -9.87 -0.13 -2.85
CA TYR A 33 -9.63 0.50 -4.15
C TYR A 33 -10.42 -0.17 -5.29
N GLY A 34 -11.45 -0.97 -4.93
CA GLY A 34 -12.26 -1.71 -5.89
C GLY A 34 -11.64 -3.04 -6.31
N GLN A 35 -10.78 -3.63 -5.47
CA GLN A 35 -10.16 -4.95 -5.71
C GLN A 35 -11.20 -6.07 -5.78
N LYS A 36 -10.94 -7.11 -6.62
CA LYS A 36 -11.80 -8.28 -6.79
C LYS A 36 -11.92 -9.14 -5.51
N HIS A 37 -10.96 -9.10 -4.61
CA HIS A 37 -10.89 -9.99 -3.45
C HIS A 37 -11.14 -9.28 -2.11
N ASP A 38 -12.24 -9.65 -1.43
CA ASP A 38 -12.61 -9.15 -0.10
C ASP A 38 -11.90 -9.87 1.06
N LYS A 39 -11.16 -10.94 0.78
CA LYS A 39 -10.52 -11.77 1.81
C LYS A 39 -9.52 -10.97 2.66
N GLU A 40 -8.80 -10.05 2.04
CA GLU A 40 -7.81 -9.21 2.70
C GLU A 40 -8.45 -8.29 3.74
N ILE A 41 -9.60 -7.68 3.42
CA ILE A 41 -10.30 -6.78 4.35
C ILE A 41 -10.76 -7.55 5.60
N LYS A 42 -11.28 -8.78 5.43
CA LYS A 42 -11.69 -9.62 6.56
C LYS A 42 -10.50 -10.02 7.42
N ALA A 43 -9.38 -10.37 6.81
CA ALA A 43 -8.13 -10.67 7.51
C ALA A 43 -7.62 -9.44 8.27
N ALA A 44 -7.64 -8.26 7.65
CA ALA A 44 -7.24 -7.01 8.27
C ALA A 44 -8.06 -6.71 9.53
N ILE A 45 -9.39 -6.86 9.46
CA ILE A 45 -10.27 -6.66 10.62
C ILE A 45 -9.88 -7.63 11.76
N ALA A 46 -9.76 -8.92 11.45
CA ALA A 46 -9.45 -9.94 12.45
C ALA A 46 -8.08 -9.69 13.13
N VAL A 47 -7.07 -9.33 12.36
CA VAL A 47 -5.72 -9.07 12.88
C VAL A 47 -5.68 -7.77 13.70
N ALA A 48 -6.31 -6.69 13.23
CA ALA A 48 -6.38 -5.44 13.99
C ALA A 48 -7.11 -5.63 15.34
N GLN A 49 -8.19 -6.41 15.34
CA GLN A 49 -8.91 -6.79 16.57
C GLN A 49 -8.04 -7.63 17.52
N TYR A 50 -7.29 -8.60 16.97
CA TYR A 50 -6.38 -9.43 17.75
C TYR A 50 -5.30 -8.61 18.49
N TYR A 51 -4.71 -7.63 17.80
CA TYR A 51 -3.72 -6.74 18.40
C TYR A 51 -4.33 -5.62 19.25
N GLY A 52 -5.62 -5.35 19.10
CA GLY A 52 -6.34 -4.29 19.83
C GLY A 52 -5.87 -2.89 19.44
N VAL A 53 -5.57 -2.66 18.15
CA VAL A 53 -5.20 -1.36 17.59
C VAL A 53 -6.40 -0.64 16.98
N GLU A 54 -6.38 0.69 16.94
CA GLU A 54 -7.37 1.48 16.18
C GLU A 54 -7.29 1.09 14.71
N HIS A 55 -8.45 0.80 14.09
CA HIS A 55 -8.51 0.39 12.68
C HIS A 55 -9.43 1.32 11.89
N LEU A 56 -8.85 1.99 10.92
CA LEU A 56 -9.53 2.91 10.02
C LEU A 56 -9.69 2.28 8.63
N PHE A 57 -10.75 2.71 7.93
CA PHE A 57 -11.04 2.30 6.56
C PHE A 57 -11.18 3.51 5.66
N LEU A 58 -10.56 3.44 4.48
CA LEU A 58 -10.65 4.45 3.43
C LEU A 58 -11.11 3.79 2.13
N ASP A 59 -12.11 4.36 1.48
CA ASP A 59 -12.58 3.91 0.16
C ASP A 59 -12.11 4.87 -0.94
N LEU A 60 -11.23 4.38 -1.81
CA LEU A 60 -10.70 5.06 -2.98
C LEU A 60 -11.19 4.43 -4.30
N SER A 61 -12.16 3.52 -4.26
CA SER A 61 -12.64 2.76 -5.43
C SER A 61 -13.05 3.65 -6.60
N LYS A 62 -13.66 4.82 -6.32
CA LYS A 62 -14.07 5.77 -7.36
C LYS A 62 -12.91 6.36 -8.16
N ILE A 63 -11.72 6.47 -7.58
CA ILE A 63 -10.55 7.00 -8.29
C ILE A 63 -10.06 5.99 -9.32
N PHE A 64 -10.08 4.70 -8.96
CA PHE A 64 -9.58 3.63 -9.81
C PHE A 64 -10.61 3.13 -10.84
N GLN A 65 -11.84 3.66 -10.86
CA GLN A 65 -12.86 3.28 -11.84
C GLN A 65 -12.47 3.53 -13.30
N TYR A 66 -11.48 4.39 -13.54
CA TYR A 66 -10.97 4.69 -14.89
C TYR A 66 -9.85 3.74 -15.35
N SER A 67 -9.43 2.82 -14.49
CA SER A 67 -8.40 1.83 -14.81
C SER A 67 -9.02 0.49 -15.21
N ASN A 68 -8.43 -0.18 -16.22
CA ASN A 68 -8.77 -1.56 -16.60
C ASN A 68 -7.78 -2.58 -16.04
N CYS A 69 -7.09 -2.28 -14.93
CA CYS A 69 -6.19 -3.22 -14.28
C CYS A 69 -6.94 -4.51 -13.88
N SER A 70 -6.33 -5.66 -14.15
CA SER A 70 -6.95 -6.99 -13.93
C SER A 70 -7.37 -7.26 -12.48
N LEU A 71 -6.79 -6.57 -11.50
CA LEU A 71 -7.15 -6.70 -10.08
C LEU A 71 -8.45 -5.99 -9.69
N LEU A 72 -8.99 -5.10 -10.53
CA LEU A 72 -10.16 -4.28 -10.22
C LEU A 72 -11.46 -4.97 -10.63
N GLN A 73 -12.52 -4.75 -9.84
CA GLN A 73 -13.83 -5.39 -10.05
C GLN A 73 -14.45 -5.07 -11.41
N GLN A 74 -14.28 -3.82 -11.90
CA GLN A 74 -14.80 -3.39 -13.19
C GLN A 74 -13.95 -3.84 -14.39
N SER A 75 -12.76 -4.42 -14.14
CA SER A 75 -11.87 -4.84 -15.23
C SER A 75 -12.46 -5.98 -16.05
N THR A 76 -12.31 -5.88 -17.36
CA THR A 76 -12.60 -6.95 -18.33
C THR A 76 -11.45 -7.94 -18.47
N GLU A 77 -10.29 -7.61 -17.89
CA GLU A 77 -9.09 -8.45 -17.94
C GLU A 77 -9.12 -9.51 -16.83
N ASP A 78 -8.70 -10.72 -17.17
CA ASP A 78 -8.48 -11.77 -16.18
C ASP A 78 -7.16 -11.56 -15.43
N ILE A 79 -7.11 -12.02 -14.17
CA ILE A 79 -5.87 -12.01 -13.41
C ILE A 79 -4.95 -13.07 -14.03
N PRO A 80 -3.73 -12.70 -14.47
CA PRO A 80 -2.81 -13.66 -15.08
C PRO A 80 -2.43 -14.76 -14.09
N GLU A 81 -2.38 -16.00 -14.56
CA GLU A 81 -1.82 -17.14 -13.81
C GLU A 81 -0.28 -17.24 -13.96
N GLU A 82 0.30 -16.43 -14.84
CA GLU A 82 1.72 -16.41 -15.17
C GLU A 82 2.56 -15.75 -14.07
N SER A 83 3.81 -16.19 -13.93
CA SER A 83 4.77 -15.56 -13.03
C SER A 83 5.12 -14.13 -13.46
N TYR A 84 5.56 -13.29 -12.55
CA TYR A 84 6.02 -11.92 -12.87
C TYR A 84 7.14 -11.91 -13.92
N ALA A 85 8.06 -12.85 -13.85
CA ALA A 85 9.15 -12.98 -14.81
C ALA A 85 8.64 -13.21 -16.25
N GLU A 86 7.61 -14.04 -16.42
CA GLU A 86 6.97 -14.28 -17.71
C GLU A 86 6.22 -13.05 -18.23
N GLN A 87 5.49 -12.35 -17.35
CA GLN A 87 4.78 -11.11 -17.71
C GLN A 87 5.76 -10.01 -18.13
N ILE A 88 6.87 -9.81 -17.38
CA ILE A 88 7.92 -8.84 -17.70
C ILE A 88 8.58 -9.18 -19.04
N SER A 89 8.85 -10.48 -19.33
CA SER A 89 9.46 -10.89 -20.59
C SER A 89 8.60 -10.54 -21.80
N LYS A 90 7.27 -10.60 -21.67
CA LYS A 90 6.32 -10.23 -22.72
C LYS A 90 6.27 -8.73 -23.01
N THR A 91 6.54 -7.91 -22.00
CA THR A 91 6.54 -6.45 -22.14
C THR A 91 7.91 -5.88 -22.47
N ASN A 92 8.95 -6.73 -22.60
CA ASN A 92 10.36 -6.33 -22.71
C ASN A 92 10.81 -5.33 -21.59
N GLY A 93 10.10 -5.29 -20.47
CA GLY A 93 10.37 -4.36 -19.38
C GLY A 93 10.00 -2.89 -19.65
N ASP A 94 9.31 -2.60 -20.77
CA ASP A 94 8.95 -1.24 -21.17
C ASP A 94 7.65 -0.73 -20.54
N LYS A 95 6.87 -1.63 -19.95
CA LYS A 95 5.56 -1.30 -19.36
C LYS A 95 5.32 -2.11 -18.07
N PRO A 96 4.58 -1.54 -17.11
CA PRO A 96 4.09 -2.27 -15.95
C PRO A 96 3.28 -3.51 -16.34
N VAL A 97 3.24 -4.51 -15.45
CA VAL A 97 2.43 -5.72 -15.62
C VAL A 97 0.92 -5.41 -15.55
N SER A 98 0.07 -6.30 -16.05
CA SER A 98 -1.40 -6.08 -16.11
C SER A 98 -2.05 -5.97 -14.73
N THR A 99 -1.40 -6.47 -13.68
CA THR A 99 -1.82 -6.35 -12.28
C THR A 99 -1.38 -5.03 -11.62
N TYR A 100 -0.63 -4.19 -12.33
CA TYR A 100 -0.29 -2.86 -11.82
C TYR A 100 -1.51 -1.94 -11.80
N VAL A 101 -1.93 -1.55 -10.61
CA VAL A 101 -2.95 -0.51 -10.43
C VAL A 101 -2.24 0.85 -10.51
N PRO A 102 -2.58 1.71 -11.50
CA PRO A 102 -1.80 2.91 -11.77
C PRO A 102 -1.63 3.82 -10.55
N PHE A 103 -0.37 4.05 -10.14
CA PHE A 103 0.04 4.95 -9.07
C PHE A 103 -0.66 4.66 -7.72
N ARG A 104 -1.03 3.40 -7.47
CA ARG A 104 -1.79 3.01 -6.27
C ARG A 104 -1.06 3.35 -4.97
N ASN A 105 0.22 3.01 -4.88
CA ASN A 105 1.00 3.28 -3.67
C ASN A 105 1.18 4.78 -3.43
N GLY A 106 1.35 5.58 -4.49
CA GLY A 106 1.42 7.03 -4.38
C GLY A 106 0.14 7.63 -3.81
N LEU A 107 -1.01 7.17 -4.30
CA LEU A 107 -2.30 7.63 -3.79
C LEU A 107 -2.56 7.17 -2.35
N PHE A 108 -2.19 5.92 -2.02
CA PHE A 108 -2.32 5.41 -0.65
C PHE A 108 -1.46 6.21 0.33
N LEU A 109 -0.19 6.46 -0.01
CA LEU A 109 0.71 7.24 0.82
C LEU A 109 0.25 8.69 0.99
N SER A 110 -0.23 9.34 -0.09
CA SER A 110 -0.76 10.70 -0.01
C SER A 110 -2.01 10.79 0.87
N SER A 111 -2.93 9.85 0.73
CA SER A 111 -4.14 9.78 1.56
C SER A 111 -3.80 9.46 3.02
N ALA A 112 -2.89 8.51 3.24
CA ALA A 112 -2.40 8.16 4.56
C ALA A 112 -1.70 9.33 5.25
N ALA A 113 -0.96 10.16 4.49
CA ALA A 113 -0.30 11.34 5.04
C ALA A 113 -1.31 12.36 5.60
N SER A 114 -2.39 12.63 4.87
CA SER A 114 -3.46 13.52 5.34
C SER A 114 -4.14 13.00 6.62
N ILE A 115 -4.42 11.67 6.66
CA ILE A 115 -5.03 11.03 7.84
C ILE A 115 -4.04 11.01 9.00
N ALA A 116 -2.77 10.67 8.76
CA ALA A 116 -1.72 10.59 9.78
C ALA A 116 -1.50 11.94 10.47
N LEU A 117 -1.43 13.03 9.71
CA LEU A 117 -1.32 14.37 10.26
C LEU A 117 -2.55 14.76 11.09
N SER A 118 -3.76 14.37 10.65
CA SER A 118 -5.01 14.65 11.39
C SER A 118 -5.14 13.81 12.68
N LYS A 119 -4.30 12.79 12.83
CA LYS A 119 -4.23 11.88 13.99
C LYS A 119 -2.93 12.04 14.77
N ASP A 120 -2.18 13.12 14.55
CA ASP A 120 -0.90 13.42 15.22
C ASP A 120 0.13 12.27 15.11
N CYS A 121 0.11 11.54 13.99
CA CYS A 121 1.10 10.51 13.72
C CYS A 121 2.37 11.12 13.10
N GLU A 122 3.53 10.62 13.48
CA GLU A 122 4.85 11.07 12.98
C GLU A 122 5.42 10.15 11.90
N VAL A 123 4.87 8.94 11.74
CA VAL A 123 5.40 7.92 10.84
C VAL A 123 4.28 7.16 10.14
N ILE A 124 4.47 6.90 8.84
CA ILE A 124 3.68 5.94 8.06
C ILE A 124 4.55 4.72 7.77
N TYR A 125 4.09 3.54 8.23
CA TYR A 125 4.66 2.26 7.83
C TYR A 125 3.89 1.71 6.63
N TYR A 126 4.61 1.18 5.62
CA TYR A 126 3.95 0.42 4.57
C TYR A 126 4.84 -0.71 4.03
N GLY A 127 4.18 -1.79 3.58
CA GLY A 127 4.85 -3.03 3.20
C GLY A 127 5.17 -3.10 1.70
N ALA A 128 5.93 -2.14 1.15
CA ALA A 128 6.42 -2.25 -0.21
C ALA A 128 7.77 -2.97 -0.22
N HIS A 129 7.92 -3.92 -1.15
CA HIS A 129 9.17 -4.61 -1.42
C HIS A 129 9.88 -3.99 -2.62
N ALA A 130 11.18 -3.75 -2.49
CA ALA A 130 12.00 -3.24 -3.58
C ALA A 130 12.02 -4.22 -4.79
N ASP A 131 11.97 -5.51 -4.52
CA ASP A 131 11.96 -6.57 -5.55
C ASP A 131 10.74 -6.49 -6.47
N ASP A 132 9.60 -5.98 -6.00
CA ASP A 132 8.38 -5.78 -6.80
C ASP A 132 8.58 -4.74 -7.92
N SER A 133 9.58 -3.87 -7.82
CA SER A 133 9.90 -2.89 -8.86
C SER A 133 10.80 -3.44 -9.97
N ALA A 134 11.29 -4.68 -9.84
CA ALA A 134 12.17 -5.29 -10.84
C ALA A 134 11.51 -5.32 -12.22
N GLY A 135 12.27 -4.95 -13.26
CA GLY A 135 11.77 -4.91 -14.63
C GLY A 135 10.57 -3.96 -14.84
N PHE A 136 10.44 -2.91 -14.03
CA PHE A 136 9.29 -1.98 -14.04
C PHE A 136 7.93 -2.63 -13.79
N ALA A 137 7.86 -3.80 -13.17
CA ALA A 137 6.60 -4.48 -12.88
C ALA A 137 5.66 -3.59 -12.06
N TYR A 138 6.15 -3.07 -10.94
CA TYR A 138 5.45 -2.12 -10.06
C TYR A 138 6.36 -0.92 -9.75
N PRO A 139 6.37 0.10 -10.61
CA PRO A 139 7.31 1.23 -10.48
C PRO A 139 7.15 2.01 -9.18
N ASP A 140 5.94 2.01 -8.59
CA ASP A 140 5.62 2.65 -7.31
C ASP A 140 5.96 1.79 -6.06
N CYS A 141 6.77 0.73 -6.25
CA CYS A 141 7.45 -0.01 -5.18
C CYS A 141 8.97 0.28 -5.16
N SER A 142 9.49 1.03 -6.14
CA SER A 142 10.94 1.26 -6.25
C SER A 142 11.51 2.08 -5.08
N PRO A 143 12.80 1.84 -4.71
CA PRO A 143 13.47 2.66 -3.70
C PRO A 143 13.51 4.15 -4.04
N VAL A 144 13.65 4.48 -5.34
CA VAL A 144 13.64 5.87 -5.82
C VAL A 144 12.26 6.51 -5.62
N PHE A 145 11.19 5.77 -5.94
CA PHE A 145 9.82 6.23 -5.68
C PHE A 145 9.58 6.44 -4.19
N ASN A 146 10.00 5.50 -3.35
CA ASN A 146 9.90 5.59 -1.90
C ASN A 146 10.58 6.83 -1.34
N GLN A 147 11.81 7.09 -1.77
CA GLN A 147 12.56 8.27 -1.36
C GLN A 147 11.84 9.55 -1.78
N ALA A 148 11.40 9.65 -3.05
CA ALA A 148 10.70 10.83 -3.56
C ALA A 148 9.38 11.09 -2.81
N MET A 149 8.60 10.05 -2.52
CA MET A 149 7.37 10.17 -1.74
C MET A 149 7.64 10.58 -0.29
N ASN A 150 8.70 10.04 0.31
CA ASN A 150 9.09 10.43 1.67
C ASN A 150 9.53 11.90 1.73
N GLU A 151 10.30 12.38 0.76
CA GLU A 151 10.68 13.80 0.66
C GLU A 151 9.45 14.69 0.47
N ALA A 152 8.53 14.32 -0.44
CA ALA A 152 7.31 15.09 -0.67
C ALA A 152 6.42 15.17 0.58
N ILE A 153 6.26 14.06 1.31
CA ILE A 153 5.46 14.01 2.54
C ILE A 153 6.16 14.79 3.65
N TRP A 154 7.49 14.66 3.79
CA TRP A 154 8.27 15.39 4.79
C TRP A 154 8.15 16.91 4.61
N GLU A 155 8.39 17.41 3.39
CA GLU A 155 8.25 18.83 3.07
C GLU A 155 6.78 19.30 3.18
N GLY A 156 5.84 18.53 2.62
CA GLY A 156 4.42 18.87 2.63
C GLY A 156 3.76 18.84 4.02
N SER A 157 4.35 18.10 4.96
CA SER A 157 3.90 18.06 6.37
C SER A 157 4.57 19.13 7.27
N GLY A 158 5.44 19.96 6.74
CA GLY A 158 6.26 20.86 7.54
C GLY A 158 7.21 20.11 8.47
N HIS A 159 7.83 19.04 7.96
CA HIS A 159 8.81 18.19 8.65
C HIS A 159 8.25 17.39 9.84
N GLN A 160 6.96 17.03 9.80
CA GLN A 160 6.31 16.32 10.91
C GLN A 160 6.11 14.84 10.62
N LEU A 161 6.04 14.42 9.35
CA LEU A 161 5.65 13.07 8.96
C LEU A 161 6.66 12.46 8.01
N LYS A 162 7.04 11.21 8.24
CA LYS A 162 7.93 10.43 7.36
C LYS A 162 7.35 9.06 7.04
N ILE A 163 7.91 8.41 6.00
CA ILE A 163 7.59 7.04 5.61
C ILE A 163 8.69 6.11 6.11
N GLU A 164 8.32 4.93 6.60
CA GLU A 164 9.20 3.78 6.83
C GLU A 164 8.68 2.57 6.04
N ALA A 165 9.50 2.05 5.11
CA ALA A 165 9.29 0.78 4.41
C ALA A 165 10.33 -0.21 4.95
N PRO A 166 9.93 -1.18 5.81
CA PRO A 166 10.87 -2.02 6.56
C PRO A 166 11.41 -3.22 5.77
N PHE A 167 11.08 -3.39 4.46
CA PHE A 167 11.43 -4.55 3.62
C PHE A 167 12.25 -4.19 2.40
#